data_c174e48c8f8321c16ad16e334ba773e0
#
_entry.id   c174e48c8f8321c16ad16e334ba773e0
#
_cell.length_a   1.000
_cell.length_b   1.000
_cell.length_c   1.000
_cell.angle_alpha   90.00
_cell.angle_beta   90.00
_cell.angle_gamma   90.00
#
_symmetry.space_group_name_H-M   'P 1'
#
loop_
_entity.id
_entity.type
_entity.pdbx_description
1 polymer ?
#
loop_
_entity_poly.entity_id
_entity_poly.type
_entity_poly.pdbx_seq_one_letter_code
_entity_poly.pdbx_strand_id
1 'polypeptide(L)'
;MQDYDENEDLTSKLVATFIVDDRLYGLTTDLVREVVRIGEITPVHHAPDFIVGIMNLRGRIVTIIDLGKKIGLNQIEIGQHSRIFIAEWQQEQIGLLVDKVGEVVPFDEACLLPVPENLPAFQAVTLKGVFHSDKMLVGLLSLDAILDEKVEDRLAHGEAGSR
;
A
#
# COMPACT_ATOMS: atom_id res chain seq x y z
N MET A 1 29.23 -0.18 -20.48
CA MET A 1 28.97 0.77 -19.41
C MET A 1 27.51 1.09 -19.25
N GLN A 2 26.85 1.45 -20.31
CA GLN A 2 25.40 1.67 -20.25
C GLN A 2 24.63 0.41 -19.91
N ASP A 3 25.14 -0.73 -20.30
CA ASP A 3 24.52 -2.02 -20.02
C ASP A 3 24.47 -2.32 -18.52
N TYR A 4 25.44 -1.81 -17.77
CA TYR A 4 25.43 -1.95 -16.31
C TYR A 4 24.27 -1.24 -15.68
N ASP A 5 24.04 -0.01 -16.11
CA ASP A 5 22.97 0.80 -15.54
C ASP A 5 21.61 0.19 -15.85
N GLU A 6 21.44 -0.33 -17.05
CA GLU A 6 20.21 -0.99 -17.44
C GLU A 6 19.96 -2.25 -16.62
N ASN A 7 21.00 -3.04 -16.36
CA ASN A 7 20.88 -4.25 -15.56
C ASN A 7 20.56 -3.91 -14.09
N GLU A 8 21.18 -2.86 -13.57
CA GLU A 8 20.89 -2.41 -12.22
C GLU A 8 19.45 -1.93 -12.10
N ASP A 9 18.97 -1.21 -13.10
CA ASP A 9 17.58 -0.71 -13.11
C ASP A 9 16.58 -1.86 -13.18
N LEU A 10 16.93 -2.97 -13.80
CA LEU A 10 16.05 -4.14 -13.88
C LEU A 10 16.01 -4.95 -12.58
N THR A 11 17.08 -4.91 -11.78
CA THR A 11 17.20 -5.73 -10.58
C THR A 11 17.11 -4.94 -9.29
N SER A 12 17.56 -3.69 -9.31
CA SER A 12 17.57 -2.83 -8.13
C SER A 12 16.48 -1.79 -8.24
N LYS A 13 15.61 -1.77 -7.25
CA LYS A 13 14.52 -0.81 -7.16
C LYS A 13 14.61 -0.09 -5.83
N LEU A 14 13.87 1.01 -5.73
CA LEU A 14 13.69 1.70 -4.47
C LEU A 14 12.28 1.43 -3.95
N VAL A 15 12.18 1.28 -2.65
CA VAL A 15 10.91 1.06 -1.97
C VAL A 15 10.67 2.20 -1.00
N ALA A 16 9.54 2.85 -1.16
CA ALA A 16 9.08 3.86 -0.20
C ALA A 16 8.39 3.12 0.94
N THR A 17 8.96 3.20 2.14
CA THR A 17 8.41 2.51 3.29
C THR A 17 7.50 3.40 4.11
N PHE A 18 6.60 2.78 4.86
CA PHE A 18 5.67 3.45 5.75
C PHE A 18 5.21 2.49 6.84
N ILE A 19 4.67 3.05 7.89
CA ILE A 19 4.20 2.27 9.04
C ILE A 19 2.68 2.26 9.04
N VAL A 20 2.11 1.08 9.20
CA VAL A 20 0.69 0.86 9.40
C VAL A 20 0.54 -0.12 10.56
N ASP A 21 -0.15 0.30 11.62
CA ASP A 21 -0.40 -0.54 12.79
C ASP A 21 0.91 -1.12 13.36
N ASP A 22 1.91 -0.23 13.55
CA ASP A 22 3.24 -0.55 14.08
C ASP A 22 4.05 -1.55 13.23
N ARG A 23 3.64 -1.78 12.00
CA ARG A 23 4.33 -2.68 11.08
C ARG A 23 4.87 -1.90 9.89
N LEU A 24 6.01 -2.35 9.38
CA LEU A 24 6.68 -1.68 8.27
C LEU A 24 6.29 -2.34 6.94
N TYR A 25 5.76 -1.52 6.05
CA TYR A 25 5.37 -1.92 4.70
C TYR A 25 6.04 -1.00 3.69
N GLY A 26 5.91 -1.34 2.43
CA GLY A 26 6.41 -0.48 1.38
C GLY A 26 5.79 -0.76 0.03
N LEU A 27 5.95 0.22 -0.84
CA LEU A 27 5.60 0.14 -2.25
C LEU A 27 6.83 0.56 -3.04
N THR A 28 7.05 -0.07 -4.19
CA THR A 28 8.13 0.40 -5.08
C THR A 28 7.83 1.83 -5.51
N THR A 29 8.87 2.63 -5.61
CA THR A 29 8.70 4.09 -5.82
C THR A 29 8.05 4.43 -7.16
N ASP A 30 8.12 3.55 -8.14
CA ASP A 30 7.45 3.74 -9.42
C ASP A 30 5.92 3.78 -9.28
N LEU A 31 5.37 3.22 -8.20
CA LEU A 31 3.94 3.24 -7.93
C LEU A 31 3.48 4.49 -7.18
N VAL A 32 4.41 5.23 -6.58
CA VAL A 32 4.09 6.38 -5.73
C VAL A 32 4.36 7.67 -6.50
N ARG A 33 3.31 8.46 -6.69
CA ARG A 33 3.45 9.76 -7.35
C ARG A 33 4.01 10.81 -6.39
N GLU A 34 3.46 10.86 -5.19
CA GLU A 34 3.88 11.80 -4.16
C GLU A 34 3.32 11.37 -2.82
N VAL A 35 3.84 11.98 -1.77
CA VAL A 35 3.35 11.80 -0.41
C VAL A 35 2.87 13.17 0.07
N VAL A 36 1.64 13.25 0.53
CA VAL A 36 1.05 14.53 0.93
C VAL A 36 0.51 14.45 2.34
N ARG A 37 0.36 15.63 2.93
CA ARG A 37 -0.33 15.78 4.21
C ARG A 37 -1.82 15.61 4.01
N ILE A 38 -2.50 15.24 5.08
CA ILE A 38 -3.94 15.08 5.04
C ILE A 38 -4.60 16.46 5.00
N GLY A 39 -5.38 16.69 3.96
CA GLY A 39 -6.21 17.87 3.85
C GLY A 39 -7.61 17.58 4.35
N GLU A 40 -8.57 18.38 3.91
CA GLU A 40 -9.97 18.16 4.23
C GLU A 40 -10.49 16.96 3.47
N ILE A 41 -11.03 15.99 4.19
CA ILE A 41 -11.59 14.76 3.61
C ILE A 41 -13.11 14.80 3.78
N THR A 42 -13.81 14.61 2.65
CA THR A 42 -15.28 14.55 2.65
C THR A 42 -15.70 13.08 2.62
N PRO A 43 -16.43 12.61 3.65
CA PRO A 43 -16.90 11.22 3.64
C PRO A 43 -17.84 10.95 2.47
N VAL A 44 -17.83 9.71 2.00
CA VAL A 44 -18.70 9.25 0.92
C VAL A 44 -19.74 8.30 1.51
N HIS A 45 -21.04 8.60 1.29
CA HIS A 45 -22.12 7.78 1.81
C HIS A 45 -22.17 6.44 1.09
N HIS A 46 -22.43 5.38 1.85
CA HIS A 46 -22.58 4.02 1.36
C HIS A 46 -21.33 3.44 0.72
N ALA A 47 -20.17 4.07 0.95
CA ALA A 47 -18.90 3.51 0.52
C ALA A 47 -18.45 2.38 1.47
N PRO A 48 -17.61 1.43 1.01
CA PRO A 48 -17.01 0.45 1.91
C PRO A 48 -16.26 1.14 3.06
N ASP A 49 -16.15 0.47 4.18
CA ASP A 49 -15.59 1.07 5.39
C ASP A 49 -14.10 1.43 5.29
N PHE A 50 -13.37 0.81 4.36
CA PHE A 50 -11.97 1.17 4.14
C PHE A 50 -11.81 2.50 3.38
N ILE A 51 -12.86 3.03 2.80
CA ILE A 51 -12.82 4.34 2.14
C ILE A 51 -13.05 5.42 3.20
N VAL A 52 -12.02 6.25 3.44
CA VAL A 52 -12.10 7.36 4.36
C VAL A 52 -12.99 8.46 3.79
N GLY A 53 -12.85 8.71 2.50
CA GLY A 53 -13.60 9.75 1.80
C GLY A 53 -12.87 10.20 0.56
N ILE A 54 -13.17 11.42 0.14
CA ILE A 54 -12.51 12.04 -1.00
C ILE A 54 -11.81 13.33 -0.55
N MET A 55 -10.72 13.64 -1.23
CA MET A 55 -9.92 14.84 -0.94
C MET A 55 -9.61 15.55 -2.26
N ASN A 56 -9.66 16.87 -2.24
CA ASN A 56 -9.27 17.67 -3.38
C ASN A 56 -7.77 17.91 -3.32
N LEU A 57 -7.07 17.44 -4.35
CA LEU A 57 -5.61 17.63 -4.46
C LEU A 57 -5.36 18.42 -5.74
N ARG A 58 -5.11 19.72 -5.58
CA ARG A 58 -4.81 20.61 -6.69
C ARG A 58 -5.83 20.52 -7.84
N GLY A 59 -7.12 20.54 -7.47
CA GLY A 59 -8.22 20.52 -8.43
C GLY A 59 -8.63 19.11 -8.88
N ARG A 60 -7.97 18.07 -8.38
CA ARG A 60 -8.34 16.69 -8.68
C ARG A 60 -8.95 16.03 -7.44
N ILE A 61 -9.96 15.24 -7.67
CA ILE A 61 -10.60 14.47 -6.60
C ILE A 61 -9.86 13.14 -6.46
N VAL A 62 -9.39 12.87 -5.25
CA VAL A 62 -8.65 11.65 -4.93
C VAL A 62 -9.43 10.87 -3.88
N THR A 63 -9.68 9.59 -4.13
CA THR A 63 -10.30 8.71 -3.14
C THR A 63 -9.25 8.28 -2.13
N ILE A 64 -9.56 8.46 -0.85
CA ILE A 64 -8.64 8.13 0.24
C ILE A 64 -9.04 6.81 0.86
N ILE A 65 -8.11 5.88 0.90
CA ILE A 65 -8.30 4.54 1.44
C ILE A 65 -7.51 4.42 2.74
N ASP A 66 -8.16 3.90 3.78
CA ASP A 66 -7.50 3.53 5.03
C ASP A 66 -6.74 2.23 4.77
N LEU A 67 -5.42 2.33 4.67
CA LEU A 67 -4.61 1.17 4.32
C LEU A 67 -4.63 0.11 5.42
N GLY A 68 -4.77 0.53 6.68
CA GLY A 68 -4.90 -0.42 7.78
C GLY A 68 -6.10 -1.33 7.59
N LYS A 69 -7.27 -0.75 7.36
CA LYS A 69 -8.48 -1.54 7.11
C LYS A 69 -8.35 -2.39 5.85
N LYS A 70 -7.77 -1.81 4.81
CA LYS A 70 -7.68 -2.48 3.52
C LYS A 70 -6.83 -3.75 3.56
N ILE A 71 -5.78 -3.77 4.37
CA ILE A 71 -4.89 -4.92 4.48
C ILE A 71 -5.20 -5.78 5.73
N GLY A 72 -6.34 -5.54 6.36
CA GLY A 72 -6.80 -6.38 7.46
C GLY A 72 -6.19 -6.08 8.81
N LEU A 73 -5.73 -4.85 9.00
CA LEU A 73 -5.19 -4.35 10.27
C LEU A 73 -6.15 -3.35 10.90
N ASN A 74 -5.72 -2.72 11.97
CA ASN A 74 -6.55 -1.74 12.65
C ASN A 74 -6.73 -0.47 11.83
N GLN A 75 -7.85 0.20 12.05
CA GLN A 75 -8.12 1.50 11.45
C GLN A 75 -7.02 2.48 11.81
N ILE A 76 -6.61 3.27 10.81
CA ILE A 76 -5.59 4.29 11.03
C ILE A 76 -6.24 5.49 11.72
N GLU A 77 -5.65 5.90 12.82
CA GLU A 77 -6.06 7.12 13.51
C GLU A 77 -5.28 8.28 12.89
N ILE A 78 -6.02 9.25 12.35
CA ILE A 78 -5.40 10.41 11.73
C ILE A 78 -4.76 11.27 12.81
N GLY A 79 -3.47 11.49 12.68
CA GLY A 79 -2.69 12.27 13.60
C GLY A 79 -1.61 13.08 12.92
N GLN A 80 -0.73 13.63 13.72
CA GLN A 80 0.32 14.53 13.28
C GLN A 80 1.26 13.89 12.25
N HIS A 81 1.51 12.60 12.38
CA HIS A 81 2.46 11.90 11.52
C HIS A 81 1.81 11.18 10.34
N SER A 82 0.48 11.13 10.32
CA SER A 82 -0.23 10.48 9.22
C SER A 82 0.03 11.19 7.89
N ARG A 83 0.12 10.40 6.83
CA ARG A 83 0.35 10.91 5.48
C ARG A 83 -0.47 10.10 4.49
N ILE A 84 -0.60 10.63 3.30
CA ILE A 84 -1.28 9.97 2.20
C ILE A 84 -0.29 9.76 1.08
N PHE A 85 -0.14 8.50 0.66
CA PHE A 85 0.65 8.13 -0.52
C PHE A 85 -0.27 8.18 -1.72
N ILE A 86 0.01 9.07 -2.65
CA ILE A 86 -0.76 9.19 -3.88
C ILE A 86 -0.19 8.21 -4.88
N ALA A 87 -1.02 7.27 -5.31
CA ALA A 87 -0.68 6.27 -6.30
C ALA A 87 -1.59 6.40 -7.50
N GLU A 88 -1.11 5.98 -8.66
CA GLU A 88 -1.94 5.93 -9.86
C GLU A 88 -2.24 4.47 -10.16
N TRP A 89 -3.52 4.17 -10.34
CA TRP A 89 -3.98 2.81 -10.64
C TRP A 89 -5.14 2.90 -11.62
N GLN A 90 -4.99 2.23 -12.75
CA GLN A 90 -6.00 2.25 -13.82
C GLN A 90 -6.41 3.67 -14.20
N GLN A 91 -5.41 4.54 -14.36
CA GLN A 91 -5.58 5.94 -14.79
C GLN A 91 -6.30 6.84 -13.78
N GLU A 92 -6.54 6.34 -12.57
CA GLU A 92 -7.09 7.13 -11.48
C GLU A 92 -6.07 7.33 -10.38
N GLN A 93 -6.17 8.45 -9.68
CA GLN A 93 -5.32 8.70 -8.52
C GLN A 93 -6.04 8.25 -7.26
N ILE A 94 -5.33 7.46 -6.47
CA ILE A 94 -5.82 6.90 -5.21
C ILE A 94 -4.87 7.35 -4.11
N GLY A 95 -5.41 7.73 -2.97
CA GLY A 95 -4.61 8.08 -1.81
C GLY A 95 -4.65 6.96 -0.77
N LEU A 96 -3.48 6.53 -0.33
CA LEU A 96 -3.37 5.50 0.69
C LEU A 96 -2.97 6.16 2.01
N LEU A 97 -3.87 6.10 2.98
CA LEU A 97 -3.64 6.68 4.30
C LEU A 97 -2.79 5.72 5.12
N VAL A 98 -1.68 6.22 5.67
CA VAL A 98 -0.74 5.46 6.50
C VAL A 98 -0.49 6.20 7.81
N ASP A 99 -0.01 5.48 8.82
CA ASP A 99 0.27 6.08 10.13
C ASP A 99 1.48 6.99 10.10
N LYS A 100 2.52 6.61 9.37
CA LYS A 100 3.78 7.36 9.36
C LYS A 100 4.60 6.96 8.14
N VAL A 101 5.35 7.90 7.60
CA VAL A 101 6.29 7.66 6.50
C VAL A 101 7.60 7.12 7.06
N GLY A 102 8.15 6.10 6.41
CA GLY A 102 9.48 5.59 6.69
C GLY A 102 10.50 6.07 5.67
N GLU A 103 11.64 5.41 5.64
CA GLU A 103 12.71 5.74 4.71
C GLU A 103 12.47 5.10 3.35
N VAL A 104 13.08 5.69 2.32
CA VAL A 104 13.18 5.05 1.01
C VAL A 104 14.41 4.16 1.05
N VAL A 105 14.22 2.87 0.77
CA VAL A 105 15.29 1.89 0.90
C VAL A 105 15.52 1.16 -0.43
N PRO A 106 16.76 0.74 -0.70
CA PRO A 106 17.02 -0.09 -1.87
C PRO A 106 16.42 -1.48 -1.69
N PHE A 107 16.00 -2.06 -2.79
CA PHE A 107 15.36 -3.37 -2.81
C PHE A 107 15.79 -4.12 -4.05
N ASP A 108 16.25 -5.36 -3.87
CA ASP A 108 16.60 -6.28 -4.94
C ASP A 108 15.56 -7.40 -4.95
N GLU A 109 14.93 -7.61 -6.10
CA GLU A 109 13.91 -8.65 -6.23
C GLU A 109 14.45 -10.04 -5.88
N ALA A 110 15.74 -10.28 -6.09
CA ALA A 110 16.36 -11.54 -5.70
C ALA A 110 16.34 -11.78 -4.20
N CYS A 111 16.19 -10.72 -3.40
CA CYS A 111 16.14 -10.81 -1.94
C CYS A 111 14.72 -10.89 -1.40
N LEU A 112 13.72 -10.93 -2.27
CA LEU A 112 12.33 -11.01 -1.84
C LEU A 112 12.02 -12.42 -1.34
N LEU A 113 11.54 -12.50 -0.11
CA LEU A 113 11.17 -13.76 0.52
C LEU A 113 9.67 -14.00 0.37
N PRO A 114 9.25 -15.26 0.40
CA PRO A 114 7.80 -15.57 0.32
C PRO A 114 7.05 -14.96 1.48
N VAL A 115 5.74 -14.77 1.27
CA VAL A 115 4.83 -14.32 2.32
C VAL A 115 4.82 -15.36 3.43
N PRO A 116 4.90 -14.95 4.71
CA PRO A 116 4.83 -15.90 5.83
C PRO A 116 3.53 -16.72 5.80
N GLU A 117 3.66 -18.02 6.04
CA GLU A 117 2.52 -18.95 5.97
C GLU A 117 1.49 -18.74 7.07
N ASN A 118 1.92 -18.15 8.19
CA ASN A 118 1.04 -17.96 9.33
C ASN A 118 0.11 -16.76 9.22
N LEU A 119 0.18 -16.00 8.12
CA LEU A 119 -0.71 -14.86 7.93
C LEU A 119 -2.09 -15.31 7.44
N PRO A 120 -3.16 -14.65 7.89
CA PRO A 120 -4.47 -14.87 7.31
C PRO A 120 -4.46 -14.61 5.80
N ALA A 121 -5.27 -15.36 5.05
CA ALA A 121 -5.29 -15.28 3.59
C ALA A 121 -5.57 -13.86 3.10
N PHE A 122 -6.46 -13.14 3.79
CA PHE A 122 -6.82 -11.78 3.35
C PHE A 122 -5.68 -10.78 3.55
N GLN A 123 -4.77 -11.03 4.49
CA GLN A 123 -3.56 -10.22 4.61
C GLN A 123 -2.50 -10.68 3.61
N ALA A 124 -2.35 -11.99 3.45
CA ALA A 124 -1.33 -12.56 2.58
C ALA A 124 -1.48 -12.12 1.14
N VAL A 125 -2.72 -12.00 0.63
CA VAL A 125 -2.94 -11.62 -0.78
C VAL A 125 -2.50 -10.19 -1.08
N THR A 126 -2.37 -9.32 -0.06
CA THR A 126 -1.94 -7.95 -0.26
C THR A 126 -0.43 -7.80 -0.40
N LEU A 127 0.32 -8.85 -0.11
CA LEU A 127 1.78 -8.84 -0.10
C LEU A 127 2.35 -9.55 -1.31
N LYS A 128 3.37 -8.97 -1.93
CA LYS A 128 4.21 -9.65 -2.91
C LYS A 128 5.20 -10.57 -2.21
N GLY A 129 5.59 -10.21 -1.00
CA GLY A 129 6.57 -10.91 -0.20
C GLY A 129 7.11 -10.00 0.87
N VAL A 130 8.20 -10.41 1.49
CA VAL A 130 8.88 -9.63 2.52
C VAL A 130 10.36 -9.58 2.22
N PHE A 131 11.04 -8.54 2.70
CA PHE A 131 12.48 -8.45 2.56
C PHE A 131 13.08 -7.73 3.77
N HIS A 132 14.36 -7.98 4.01
CA HIS A 132 15.07 -7.30 5.09
C HIS A 132 15.71 -6.02 4.58
N SER A 133 15.54 -4.95 5.35
CA SER A 133 16.27 -3.70 5.16
C SER A 133 16.90 -3.36 6.49
N ASP A 134 18.20 -3.40 6.56
CA ASP A 134 18.95 -3.36 7.81
C ASP A 134 18.44 -4.46 8.74
N LYS A 135 17.96 -4.13 9.91
CA LYS A 135 17.42 -5.11 10.84
C LYS A 135 15.91 -5.20 10.82
N MET A 136 15.29 -4.47 9.88
CA MET A 136 13.83 -4.40 9.79
C MET A 136 13.31 -5.33 8.70
N LEU A 137 12.15 -5.90 8.95
CA LEU A 137 11.46 -6.70 7.94
C LEU A 137 10.38 -5.82 7.31
N VAL A 138 10.43 -5.69 5.99
CA VAL A 138 9.50 -4.87 5.23
C VAL A 138 8.54 -5.76 4.48
N GLY A 139 7.23 -5.53 4.62
CA GLY A 139 6.23 -6.20 3.80
C GLY A 139 6.02 -5.42 2.51
N LEU A 140 6.40 -6.00 1.38
CA LEU A 140 6.21 -5.36 0.08
C LEU A 140 4.78 -5.57 -0.39
N LEU A 141 4.03 -4.49 -0.52
CA LEU A 141 2.61 -4.56 -0.86
C LEU A 141 2.41 -4.65 -2.37
N SER A 142 1.36 -5.34 -2.75
CA SER A 142 0.88 -5.39 -4.12
C SER A 142 -0.25 -4.40 -4.29
N LEU A 143 -0.01 -3.31 -5.01
CA LEU A 143 -1.04 -2.31 -5.24
C LEU A 143 -2.23 -2.90 -5.99
N ASP A 144 -1.96 -3.77 -6.96
CA ASP A 144 -3.01 -4.43 -7.71
C ASP A 144 -3.92 -5.26 -6.80
N ALA A 145 -3.32 -6.03 -5.89
CA ALA A 145 -4.09 -6.86 -4.98
C ALA A 145 -4.91 -6.01 -3.99
N ILE A 146 -4.37 -4.86 -3.59
CA ILE A 146 -5.08 -3.95 -2.69
C ILE A 146 -6.27 -3.30 -3.38
N LEU A 147 -6.13 -2.93 -4.65
CA LEU A 147 -7.12 -2.13 -5.36
C LEU A 147 -7.99 -2.92 -6.34
N ASP A 148 -7.65 -4.18 -6.61
CA ASP A 148 -8.39 -5.00 -7.56
C ASP A 148 -9.71 -5.47 -6.96
N GLU A 149 -10.82 -5.02 -7.52
CA GLU A 149 -12.16 -5.39 -7.07
C GLU A 149 -12.41 -6.90 -7.15
N LYS A 150 -11.82 -7.56 -8.15
CA LYS A 150 -11.99 -9.00 -8.32
C LYS A 150 -11.39 -9.78 -7.15
N VAL A 151 -10.27 -9.30 -6.61
CA VAL A 151 -9.67 -9.93 -5.45
C VAL A 151 -10.57 -9.75 -4.24
N GLU A 152 -11.12 -8.56 -4.05
CA GLU A 152 -12.05 -8.28 -2.97
C GLU A 152 -13.32 -9.12 -3.07
N ASP A 153 -13.89 -9.19 -4.26
CA ASP A 153 -15.09 -10.01 -4.50
C ASP A 153 -14.84 -11.47 -4.16
N ARG A 154 -13.69 -12.00 -4.54
CA ARG A 154 -13.35 -13.39 -4.22
C ARG A 154 -13.23 -13.61 -2.71
N LEU A 155 -12.63 -12.66 -2.00
CA LEU A 155 -12.51 -12.76 -0.55
C LEU A 155 -13.88 -12.67 0.11
N ALA A 156 -14.70 -11.72 -0.33
CA ALA A 156 -16.05 -11.56 0.19
C ALA A 156 -16.91 -12.80 -0.08
N HIS A 157 -16.83 -13.35 -1.28
CA HIS A 157 -17.57 -14.56 -1.65
C HIS A 157 -17.04 -15.78 -0.91
N GLY A 158 -15.74 -15.83 -0.66
CA GLY A 158 -15.15 -16.90 0.13
C GLY A 158 -15.70 -16.89 1.55
N GLU A 159 -15.80 -15.72 2.16
CA GLU A 159 -16.40 -15.58 3.48
C GLU A 159 -17.87 -15.96 3.47
N ALA A 160 -18.61 -15.48 2.46
CA ALA A 160 -20.02 -15.82 2.32
C ALA A 160 -20.22 -17.31 2.06
N GLY A 161 -19.33 -17.92 1.28
CA GLY A 161 -19.39 -19.34 0.97
C GLY A 161 -19.11 -20.24 2.15
N SER A 162 -18.44 -19.73 3.17
CA SER A 162 -18.12 -20.50 4.37
C SER A 162 -19.28 -20.57 5.36
N ARG A 163 -20.34 -19.85 5.10
CA ARG A 163 -21.53 -19.87 5.93
C ARG A 163 -22.38 -21.10 5.60
#